data_6fff65dccf86edd2971d563383525034
#
_entry.id   6fff65dccf86edd2971d563383525034
#
_cell.length_a   1.000
_cell.length_b   1.000
_cell.length_c   1.000
_cell.angle_alpha   90.00
_cell.angle_beta   90.00
_cell.angle_gamma   90.00
#
_symmetry.space_group_name_H-M   'P 1'
#
loop_
_entity.id
_entity.type
_entity.pdbx_description
1 polymer ?
#
loop_
_entity_poly.entity_id
_entity_poly.type
_entity_poly.pdbx_seq_one_letter_code
_entity_poly.pdbx_strand_id
1 'polypeptide(L)'
;MRSLHRTQIKPNTCRKNKITGQKPGSDRKGKNFDERQNVIFDRNWYFYRGDVRNAESPVYNDSAWRKVDLPHDWLIYDTKNLYEDSIGWYRKNFAYAPDKTGNDDRVILRFEGGYMDSSIYVNGEHLGDWKYGYSTFDWDITDALHKGDNEIVLRVVFQAPNSRWYSGAGIYRNVWMIRLPKTHIPLDGIYTSSVETKNGYDLTIDTELEWGTDSGNYE
;
A
#
# COMPACT_ATOMS: atom_id res chain seq x y z
N MET A 1 11.88 17.16 0.36
CA MET A 1 12.24 17.57 1.74
C MET A 1 11.09 17.24 2.65
N ARG A 2 11.28 16.31 3.61
CA ARG A 2 10.26 15.99 4.62
C ARG A 2 10.31 17.03 5.70
N SER A 3 9.21 17.73 5.93
CA SER A 3 9.07 18.69 7.04
C SER A 3 8.24 18.05 8.15
N LEU A 4 8.86 17.87 9.31
CA LEU A 4 8.17 17.45 10.53
C LEU A 4 7.56 18.69 11.21
N HIS A 5 6.25 18.76 11.22
CA HIS A 5 5.54 19.77 12.00
C HIS A 5 5.03 19.14 13.30
N ARG A 6 5.57 19.58 14.41
CA ARG A 6 5.15 19.19 15.76
C ARG A 6 4.09 20.16 16.26
N THR A 7 2.84 19.77 16.23
CA THR A 7 1.75 20.55 16.84
C THR A 7 1.52 20.03 18.25
N GLN A 8 1.97 20.80 19.25
CA GLN A 8 1.58 20.55 20.64
C GLN A 8 0.22 21.19 20.89
N ILE A 9 -0.79 20.36 21.07
CA ILE A 9 -2.09 20.82 21.56
C ILE A 9 -1.99 20.85 23.09
N LYS A 10 -1.91 22.06 23.67
CA LYS A 10 -2.02 22.24 25.13
C LYS A 10 -3.44 21.88 25.56
N PRO A 11 -3.62 21.12 26.66
CA PRO A 11 -4.94 20.78 27.15
C PRO A 11 -5.66 22.03 27.65
N ASN A 12 -6.65 22.49 26.94
CA ASN A 12 -7.70 23.32 27.54
C ASN A 12 -8.71 22.38 28.18
N THR A 13 -8.78 22.48 29.50
CA THR A 13 -9.79 21.93 30.42
C THR A 13 -10.91 21.12 29.75
N CYS A 14 -10.88 19.81 29.98
CA CYS A 14 -11.92 18.88 29.61
C CYS A 14 -13.26 19.26 30.25
N ARG A 15 -14.06 20.10 29.60
CA ARG A 15 -15.49 20.20 29.88
C ARG A 15 -16.15 18.95 29.31
N LYS A 16 -16.77 18.16 30.16
CA LYS A 16 -17.65 17.06 29.76
C LYS A 16 -18.77 17.60 28.87
N ASN A 17 -18.57 17.70 27.59
CA ASN A 17 -19.64 17.95 26.65
C ASN A 17 -20.27 16.59 26.28
N LYS A 18 -21.49 16.40 26.77
CA LYS A 18 -22.40 15.35 26.29
C LYS A 18 -22.53 15.54 24.78
N ILE A 19 -22.05 14.58 24.00
CA ILE A 19 -22.29 14.53 22.56
C ILE A 19 -23.76 14.10 22.37
N THR A 20 -24.64 15.09 22.26
CA THR A 20 -25.99 14.88 21.75
C THR A 20 -25.87 14.91 20.23
N GLY A 21 -26.20 13.80 19.59
CA GLY A 21 -26.16 13.67 18.13
C GLY A 21 -27.04 14.72 17.45
N GLN A 22 -26.44 15.74 16.89
CA GLN A 22 -27.05 16.55 15.85
C GLN A 22 -26.67 15.96 14.50
N LYS A 23 -27.69 15.64 13.69
CA LYS A 23 -27.50 15.33 12.27
C LYS A 23 -26.70 16.47 11.61
N PRO A 24 -25.69 16.19 10.79
CA PRO A 24 -25.01 17.24 10.06
C PRO A 24 -26.00 17.94 9.13
N GLY A 25 -26.19 19.22 9.36
CA GLY A 25 -26.99 20.08 8.50
C GLY A 25 -26.33 20.15 7.11
N SER A 26 -27.13 19.87 6.10
CA SER A 26 -26.81 20.06 4.70
C SER A 26 -26.67 21.55 4.43
N ASP A 27 -25.47 22.12 4.45
CA ASP A 27 -25.10 23.34 3.71
C ASP A 27 -23.68 23.76 4.09
N ARG A 28 -22.70 22.97 3.65
CA ARG A 28 -21.39 23.51 3.34
C ARG A 28 -21.09 23.10 1.91
N LYS A 29 -21.22 24.02 0.97
CA LYS A 29 -20.49 23.96 -0.30
C LYS A 29 -19.01 24.09 0.08
N GLY A 30 -18.46 23.03 0.68
CA GLY A 30 -17.05 22.86 0.89
C GLY A 30 -16.43 22.58 -0.47
N LYS A 31 -15.28 23.20 -0.74
CA LYS A 31 -14.38 22.74 -1.80
C LYS A 31 -14.29 21.23 -1.68
N ASN A 32 -14.51 20.49 -2.76
CA ASN A 32 -14.24 19.08 -2.82
C ASN A 32 -12.74 18.93 -2.54
N PHE A 33 -12.40 18.51 -1.33
CA PHE A 33 -11.08 17.97 -1.09
C PHE A 33 -11.05 16.62 -1.81
N ASP A 34 -10.06 16.41 -2.65
CA ASP A 34 -9.83 15.10 -3.24
C ASP A 34 -9.61 14.10 -2.09
N GLU A 35 -10.53 13.14 -1.99
CA GLU A 35 -10.51 12.18 -0.89
C GLU A 35 -9.51 11.06 -1.21
N ARG A 36 -8.81 10.61 -0.17
CA ARG A 36 -8.02 9.39 -0.23
C ARG A 36 -8.91 8.21 -0.65
N GLN A 37 -8.50 7.47 -1.65
CA GLN A 37 -9.19 6.29 -2.13
C GLN A 37 -8.36 5.04 -1.86
N ASN A 38 -8.93 4.07 -1.15
CA ASN A 38 -8.32 2.77 -0.91
C ASN A 38 -9.14 1.72 -1.65
N VAL A 39 -8.53 1.06 -2.61
CA VAL A 39 -9.18 0.02 -3.41
C VAL A 39 -8.45 -1.29 -3.18
N ILE A 40 -9.20 -2.33 -2.78
CA ILE A 40 -8.65 -3.68 -2.67
C ILE A 40 -8.24 -4.19 -4.06
N PHE A 41 -7.02 -4.71 -4.17
CA PHE A 41 -6.42 -5.02 -5.47
C PHE A 41 -6.12 -6.51 -5.63
N ASP A 42 -6.85 -7.36 -4.90
CA ASP A 42 -6.59 -8.79 -4.72
C ASP A 42 -7.05 -9.67 -5.88
N ARG A 43 -8.00 -9.21 -6.71
CA ARG A 43 -8.63 -10.05 -7.71
C ARG A 43 -7.87 -10.08 -9.04
N ASN A 44 -8.01 -11.23 -9.75
CA ASN A 44 -7.56 -11.39 -11.13
C ASN A 44 -6.05 -11.21 -11.34
N TRP A 45 -5.25 -11.81 -10.48
CA TRP A 45 -3.82 -11.98 -10.72
C TRP A 45 -3.56 -13.21 -11.56
N TYR A 46 -2.48 -13.21 -12.31
CA TYR A 46 -1.91 -14.39 -12.95
C TYR A 46 -0.69 -14.83 -12.18
N PHE A 47 -0.49 -16.13 -12.02
CA PHE A 47 0.56 -16.71 -11.22
C PHE A 47 1.28 -17.83 -11.98
N TYR A 48 2.60 -17.85 -11.85
CA TYR A 48 3.45 -18.94 -12.33
C TYR A 48 4.50 -19.30 -11.28
N ARG A 49 4.63 -20.58 -10.94
CA ARG A 49 5.69 -21.10 -10.07
C ARG A 49 6.84 -21.60 -10.94
N GLY A 50 8.00 -20.97 -10.85
CA GLY A 50 9.22 -21.29 -11.56
C GLY A 50 10.05 -20.06 -11.84
N ASP A 51 11.34 -20.24 -12.08
CA ASP A 51 12.21 -19.14 -12.49
C ASP A 51 12.19 -19.02 -14.02
N VAL A 52 11.60 -17.95 -14.51
CA VAL A 52 11.51 -17.66 -15.94
C VAL A 52 12.19 -16.34 -16.26
N ARG A 53 12.89 -16.32 -17.39
CA ARG A 53 13.60 -15.12 -17.84
C ARG A 53 12.65 -14.14 -18.50
N ASN A 54 12.88 -12.86 -18.27
CA ASN A 54 12.13 -11.75 -18.87
C ASN A 54 10.62 -11.77 -18.55
N ALA A 55 10.25 -12.42 -17.44
CA ALA A 55 8.85 -12.44 -17.02
C ALA A 55 8.33 -11.07 -16.56
N GLU A 56 9.22 -10.12 -16.32
CA GLU A 56 8.90 -8.72 -16.03
C GLU A 56 8.52 -7.92 -17.28
N SER A 57 8.82 -8.44 -18.46
CA SER A 57 8.60 -7.73 -19.73
C SER A 57 7.11 -7.67 -20.09
N PRO A 58 6.60 -6.49 -20.51
CA PRO A 58 5.21 -6.34 -20.97
C PRO A 58 4.85 -7.19 -22.20
N VAL A 59 5.84 -7.63 -22.96
CA VAL A 59 5.63 -8.49 -24.14
C VAL A 59 5.79 -9.99 -23.84
N TYR A 60 5.98 -10.35 -22.56
CA TYR A 60 6.10 -11.73 -22.14
C TYR A 60 4.78 -12.48 -22.34
N ASN A 61 4.87 -13.70 -22.93
CA ASN A 61 3.70 -14.56 -23.11
C ASN A 61 3.36 -15.30 -21.82
N ASP A 62 2.37 -14.83 -21.10
CA ASP A 62 1.87 -15.39 -19.84
C ASP A 62 0.66 -16.34 -20.01
N SER A 63 0.36 -16.78 -21.22
CA SER A 63 -0.80 -17.64 -21.52
C SER A 63 -0.83 -18.97 -20.74
N ALA A 64 0.33 -19.42 -20.26
CA ALA A 64 0.47 -20.62 -19.42
C ALA A 64 0.28 -20.33 -17.91
N TRP A 65 0.14 -19.06 -17.52
CA TRP A 65 -0.03 -18.69 -16.13
C TRP A 65 -1.45 -18.94 -15.65
N ARG A 66 -1.60 -19.42 -14.42
CA ARG A 66 -2.93 -19.65 -13.85
C ARG A 66 -3.48 -18.38 -13.20
N LYS A 67 -4.78 -18.17 -13.31
CA LYS A 67 -5.47 -17.09 -12.62
C LYS A 67 -5.62 -17.42 -11.13
N VAL A 68 -5.31 -16.46 -10.28
CA VAL A 68 -5.43 -16.52 -8.82
C VAL A 68 -6.01 -15.25 -8.26
N ASP A 69 -6.62 -15.35 -7.10
CA ASP A 69 -6.95 -14.21 -6.25
C ASP A 69 -6.05 -14.23 -5.01
N LEU A 70 -5.75 -13.06 -4.47
CA LEU A 70 -5.02 -12.90 -3.22
C LEU A 70 -5.98 -12.94 -2.03
N PRO A 71 -5.52 -13.33 -0.85
CA PRO A 71 -4.21 -13.90 -0.52
C PRO A 71 -3.92 -15.22 -1.21
N HIS A 72 -2.68 -15.41 -1.64
CA HIS A 72 -2.25 -16.64 -2.31
C HIS A 72 -0.89 -17.11 -1.77
N ASP A 73 -0.85 -18.35 -1.31
CA ASP A 73 0.34 -19.06 -0.86
C ASP A 73 0.47 -20.36 -1.69
N TRP A 74 1.53 -20.48 -2.47
CA TRP A 74 1.65 -21.65 -3.35
C TRP A 74 2.14 -22.92 -2.67
N LEU A 75 2.74 -22.80 -1.46
CA LEU A 75 3.26 -23.97 -0.75
C LEU A 75 2.16 -24.80 -0.08
N ILE A 76 1.05 -24.19 0.33
CA ILE A 76 -0.06 -24.93 0.98
C ILE A 76 -0.67 -26.01 0.08
N TYR A 77 -0.47 -25.91 -1.24
CA TYR A 77 -0.93 -26.91 -2.21
C TYR A 77 0.09 -28.00 -2.50
N ASP A 78 1.30 -27.89 -1.92
CA ASP A 78 2.41 -28.84 -2.12
C ASP A 78 3.05 -29.20 -0.78
N THR A 79 2.28 -29.84 0.09
CA THR A 79 2.67 -30.16 1.46
C THR A 79 3.84 -31.14 1.58
N LYS A 80 4.26 -31.76 0.48
CA LYS A 80 5.43 -32.64 0.44
C LYS A 80 6.74 -31.85 0.28
N ASN A 81 6.66 -30.64 -0.28
CA ASN A 81 7.81 -29.81 -0.66
C ASN A 81 7.79 -28.43 0.03
N LEU A 82 7.36 -28.39 1.30
CA LEU A 82 7.24 -27.12 2.09
C LEU A 82 8.58 -26.41 2.33
N TYR A 83 9.69 -27.10 2.11
CA TYR A 83 11.04 -26.62 2.40
C TYR A 83 11.94 -26.62 1.15
N GLU A 84 11.35 -26.60 -0.03
CA GLU A 84 12.09 -26.42 -1.28
C GLU A 84 12.14 -24.95 -1.69
N ASP A 85 13.33 -24.49 -2.07
CA ASP A 85 13.50 -23.18 -2.68
C ASP A 85 12.62 -23.07 -3.92
N SER A 86 11.94 -21.96 -4.05
CA SER A 86 11.05 -21.75 -5.18
C SER A 86 10.86 -20.26 -5.48
N ILE A 87 10.49 -19.99 -6.73
CA ILE A 87 10.20 -18.65 -7.21
C ILE A 87 8.79 -18.64 -7.75
N GLY A 88 8.05 -17.60 -7.39
CA GLY A 88 6.72 -17.32 -7.90
C GLY A 88 6.67 -15.96 -8.59
N TRP A 89 6.03 -15.93 -9.73
CA TRP A 89 5.75 -14.70 -10.47
C TRP A 89 4.26 -14.42 -10.43
N TYR A 90 3.94 -13.18 -10.13
CA TYR A 90 2.58 -12.65 -10.14
C TYR A 90 2.49 -11.54 -11.18
N ARG A 91 1.42 -11.51 -11.96
CA ARG A 91 1.16 -10.46 -12.95
C ARG A 91 -0.28 -9.99 -12.83
N LYS A 92 -0.50 -8.70 -12.97
CA LYS A 92 -1.84 -8.12 -13.00
C LYS A 92 -1.92 -6.98 -13.99
N ASN A 93 -2.84 -7.11 -14.92
CA ASN A 93 -3.20 -6.05 -15.87
C ASN A 93 -4.40 -5.25 -15.33
N PHE A 94 -4.37 -3.95 -15.50
CA PHE A 94 -5.45 -3.06 -15.08
C PHE A 94 -5.46 -1.77 -15.89
N ALA A 95 -6.65 -1.19 -16.02
CA ALA A 95 -6.78 0.12 -16.63
C ALA A 95 -6.62 1.23 -15.56
N TYR A 96 -5.79 2.22 -15.85
CA TYR A 96 -5.64 3.41 -15.03
C TYR A 96 -6.18 4.65 -15.76
N ALA A 97 -6.97 5.44 -15.05
CA ALA A 97 -7.41 6.75 -15.48
C ALA A 97 -6.98 7.77 -14.42
N PRO A 98 -6.11 8.76 -14.78
CA PRO A 98 -5.83 9.88 -13.90
C PRO A 98 -7.11 10.63 -13.59
N ASP A 99 -7.17 11.31 -12.44
CA ASP A 99 -8.33 12.10 -12.10
C ASP A 99 -8.56 13.22 -13.11
N LYS A 100 -9.85 13.57 -13.31
CA LYS A 100 -10.29 14.62 -14.26
C LYS A 100 -9.82 16.02 -13.88
N THR A 101 -9.41 16.22 -12.63
CA THR A 101 -8.96 17.52 -12.13
C THR A 101 -7.53 17.87 -12.54
N GLY A 102 -6.77 16.92 -13.12
CA GLY A 102 -5.36 17.13 -13.46
C GLY A 102 -4.46 17.32 -12.23
N ASN A 103 -5.00 17.09 -11.04
CA ASN A 103 -4.21 16.99 -9.85
C ASN A 103 -3.44 15.65 -9.90
N ASP A 104 -2.12 15.76 -9.84
CA ASP A 104 -1.23 14.62 -9.85
C ASP A 104 -1.40 13.85 -8.53
N ASP A 105 -2.40 12.97 -8.47
CA ASP A 105 -2.58 12.07 -7.35
C ASP A 105 -1.35 11.18 -7.22
N ARG A 106 -0.96 10.91 -5.98
CA ARG A 106 -0.03 9.82 -5.71
C ARG A 106 -0.77 8.49 -5.76
N VAL A 107 -0.18 7.52 -6.42
CA VAL A 107 -0.70 6.16 -6.49
C VAL A 107 0.28 5.21 -5.82
N ILE A 108 -0.15 4.65 -4.70
CA ILE A 108 0.66 3.76 -3.89
C ILE A 108 0.10 2.34 -4.00
N LEU A 109 0.96 1.37 -4.23
CA LEU A 109 0.66 -0.05 -4.00
C LEU A 109 1.17 -0.45 -2.63
N ARG A 110 0.24 -0.87 -1.75
CA ARG A 110 0.54 -1.42 -0.44
C ARG A 110 0.36 -2.92 -0.46
N PHE A 111 1.42 -3.64 -0.17
CA PHE A 111 1.40 -5.07 0.08
C PHE A 111 1.44 -5.31 1.59
N GLU A 112 0.41 -5.91 2.15
CA GLU A 112 0.38 -6.23 3.59
C GLU A 112 1.33 -7.37 3.95
N GLY A 113 1.76 -8.16 2.98
CA GLY A 113 2.76 -9.22 3.15
C GLY A 113 3.05 -9.99 1.88
N GLY A 114 4.33 -10.16 1.60
CA GLY A 114 4.86 -10.97 0.51
C GLY A 114 6.06 -11.78 1.01
N TYR A 115 6.00 -13.11 0.97
CA TYR A 115 7.05 -13.94 1.53
C TYR A 115 7.79 -14.70 0.44
N MET A 116 9.07 -14.44 0.26
CA MET A 116 9.92 -13.32 0.71
C MET A 116 10.73 -12.81 -0.48
N ASP A 117 11.64 -11.85 -0.26
CA ASP A 117 12.54 -11.30 -1.29
C ASP A 117 11.79 -10.98 -2.59
N SER A 118 10.93 -9.97 -2.49
CA SER A 118 10.02 -9.56 -3.56
C SER A 118 10.63 -8.45 -4.40
N SER A 119 10.58 -8.58 -5.74
CA SER A 119 10.95 -7.53 -6.69
C SER A 119 9.72 -7.07 -7.45
N ILE A 120 9.46 -5.76 -7.51
CA ILE A 120 8.31 -5.20 -8.19
C ILE A 120 8.70 -4.50 -9.49
N TYR A 121 7.87 -4.72 -10.51
CA TYR A 121 7.98 -4.08 -11.82
C TYR A 121 6.62 -3.48 -12.20
N VAL A 122 6.63 -2.30 -12.79
CA VAL A 122 5.44 -1.66 -13.36
C VAL A 122 5.75 -1.30 -14.81
N ASN A 123 4.95 -1.78 -15.74
CA ASN A 123 5.14 -1.59 -17.18
C ASN A 123 6.56 -1.98 -17.66
N GLY A 124 7.16 -2.99 -17.03
CA GLY A 124 8.52 -3.46 -17.30
C GLY A 124 9.63 -2.71 -16.59
N GLU A 125 9.34 -1.60 -15.91
CA GLU A 125 10.30 -0.85 -15.11
C GLU A 125 10.44 -1.47 -13.72
N HIS A 126 11.68 -1.76 -13.29
CA HIS A 126 11.98 -2.24 -11.94
C HIS A 126 11.95 -1.08 -10.95
N LEU A 127 10.99 -1.12 -10.01
CA LEU A 127 10.84 -0.07 -9.00
C LEU A 127 11.66 -0.35 -7.73
N GLY A 128 11.93 -1.62 -7.42
CA GLY A 128 12.75 -2.00 -6.27
C GLY A 128 12.47 -3.38 -5.71
N ASP A 129 13.12 -3.66 -4.57
CA ASP A 129 13.09 -4.94 -3.88
C ASP A 129 12.68 -4.79 -2.42
N TRP A 130 11.94 -5.78 -1.90
CA TRP A 130 11.60 -5.87 -0.50
C TRP A 130 11.92 -7.25 0.04
N LYS A 131 12.87 -7.34 0.95
CA LYS A 131 13.45 -8.63 1.39
C LYS A 131 12.75 -9.27 2.56
N TYR A 132 12.11 -8.48 3.43
CA TYR A 132 11.52 -8.98 4.66
C TYR A 132 10.07 -9.44 4.47
N GLY A 133 9.82 -10.73 4.68
CA GLY A 133 8.54 -11.37 4.35
C GLY A 133 7.38 -11.06 5.28
N TYR A 134 7.58 -10.48 6.48
CA TYR A 134 6.54 -10.35 7.50
C TYR A 134 6.02 -8.92 7.70
N SER A 135 6.58 -7.94 7.03
CA SER A 135 6.11 -6.56 7.15
C SER A 135 5.32 -6.11 5.94
N THR A 136 4.47 -5.13 6.15
CA THR A 136 3.87 -4.32 5.09
C THR A 136 4.95 -3.52 4.37
N PHE A 137 4.80 -3.35 3.06
CA PHE A 137 5.66 -2.50 2.24
C PHE A 137 4.84 -1.78 1.17
N ASP A 138 5.31 -0.58 0.83
CA ASP A 138 4.64 0.35 -0.06
C ASP A 138 5.54 0.74 -1.21
N TRP A 139 4.95 0.85 -2.40
CA TRP A 139 5.60 1.35 -3.60
C TRP A 139 4.81 2.49 -4.20
N ASP A 140 5.45 3.66 -4.34
CA ASP A 140 4.91 4.73 -5.15
C ASP A 140 5.10 4.37 -6.63
N ILE A 141 4.00 4.16 -7.32
CA ILE A 141 3.99 3.77 -8.73
C ILE A 141 3.56 4.90 -9.66
N THR A 142 3.38 6.11 -9.11
CA THR A 142 2.80 7.25 -9.80
C THR A 142 3.48 7.52 -11.13
N ASP A 143 4.82 7.62 -11.11
CA ASP A 143 5.62 8.00 -12.28
C ASP A 143 5.75 6.87 -13.31
N ALA A 144 5.51 5.61 -12.89
CA ALA A 144 5.55 4.45 -13.78
C ALA A 144 4.19 4.16 -14.45
N LEU A 145 3.12 4.86 -14.04
CA LEU A 145 1.79 4.69 -14.62
C LEU A 145 1.57 5.58 -15.84
N HIS A 146 0.81 5.05 -16.79
CA HIS A 146 0.27 5.84 -17.91
C HIS A 146 -1.25 5.66 -18.01
N LYS A 147 -1.91 6.58 -18.68
CA LYS A 147 -3.36 6.47 -18.94
C LYS A 147 -3.64 5.26 -19.82
N GLY A 148 -4.63 4.47 -19.45
CA GLY A 148 -5.00 3.25 -20.15
C GLY A 148 -4.48 2.00 -19.46
N ASP A 149 -4.10 1.01 -20.24
CA ASP A 149 -3.70 -0.30 -19.73
C ASP A 149 -2.30 -0.26 -19.11
N ASN A 150 -2.18 -0.79 -17.92
CA ASN A 150 -0.94 -0.90 -17.16
C ASN A 150 -0.78 -2.33 -16.64
N GLU A 151 0.46 -2.68 -16.34
CA GLU A 151 0.83 -3.96 -15.83
C GLU A 151 1.68 -3.85 -14.56
N ILE A 152 1.39 -4.68 -13.59
CA ILE A 152 2.24 -4.90 -12.42
C ILE A 152 2.73 -6.32 -12.45
N VAL A 153 4.03 -6.50 -12.22
CA VAL A 153 4.65 -7.81 -12.04
C VAL A 153 5.39 -7.84 -10.71
N LEU A 154 5.17 -8.90 -9.94
CA LEU A 154 5.90 -9.17 -8.70
C LEU A 154 6.60 -10.52 -8.81
N ARG A 155 7.91 -10.53 -8.64
CA ARG A 155 8.72 -11.73 -8.45
C ARG A 155 8.90 -11.96 -6.96
N VAL A 156 8.61 -13.15 -6.47
CA VAL A 156 8.75 -13.52 -5.06
C VAL A 156 9.65 -14.73 -4.97
N VAL A 157 10.72 -14.65 -4.17
CA VAL A 157 11.66 -15.74 -3.96
C VAL A 157 11.44 -16.34 -2.59
N PHE A 158 11.14 -17.61 -2.54
CA PHE A 158 11.10 -18.40 -1.31
C PHE A 158 12.41 -19.17 -1.17
N GLN A 159 13.08 -19.01 -0.03
CA GLN A 159 14.29 -19.74 0.33
C GLN A 159 14.06 -20.54 1.61
N ALA A 160 14.49 -21.78 1.62
CA ALA A 160 14.37 -22.67 2.75
C ALA A 160 15.73 -23.35 3.07
N PRO A 161 15.98 -23.72 4.34
CA PRO A 161 15.22 -23.37 5.54
C PRO A 161 15.55 -21.97 6.04
N ASN A 162 14.56 -21.17 6.38
CA ASN A 162 14.75 -19.81 6.91
C ASN A 162 14.07 -19.59 8.28
N SER A 163 13.26 -20.54 8.72
CA SER A 163 12.63 -20.54 10.05
C SER A 163 12.40 -21.97 10.55
N ARG A 164 11.99 -22.09 11.81
CA ARG A 164 11.68 -23.39 12.44
C ARG A 164 10.26 -23.88 12.12
N TRP A 165 9.45 -23.05 11.53
CA TRP A 165 8.04 -23.30 11.27
C TRP A 165 7.72 -22.97 9.82
N TYR A 166 6.50 -23.32 9.40
CA TYR A 166 5.96 -22.98 8.10
C TYR A 166 5.86 -21.46 7.94
N SER A 167 6.46 -20.92 6.88
CA SER A 167 6.52 -19.48 6.62
C SER A 167 5.56 -19.04 5.53
N GLY A 168 5.05 -19.95 4.71
CA GLY A 168 4.33 -19.64 3.48
C GLY A 168 5.24 -19.20 2.33
N ALA A 169 4.65 -19.00 1.17
CA ALA A 169 5.33 -18.40 0.01
C ALA A 169 4.33 -17.72 -0.91
N GLY A 170 4.59 -16.47 -1.27
CA GLY A 170 3.73 -15.70 -2.15
C GLY A 170 3.20 -14.42 -1.53
N ILE A 171 2.20 -13.85 -2.17
CA ILE A 171 1.47 -12.69 -1.65
C ILE A 171 0.37 -13.23 -0.72
N TYR A 172 0.72 -13.42 0.54
CA TYR A 172 -0.12 -14.15 1.52
C TYR A 172 -1.08 -13.25 2.30
N ARG A 173 -1.10 -11.95 1.99
CA ARG A 173 -2.04 -10.94 2.52
C ARG A 173 -2.59 -10.07 1.39
N ASN A 174 -3.43 -9.10 1.76
CA ASN A 174 -4.07 -8.24 0.78
C ASN A 174 -3.09 -7.28 0.11
N VAL A 175 -3.46 -6.85 -1.08
CA VAL A 175 -2.82 -5.76 -1.82
C VAL A 175 -3.84 -4.64 -2.00
N TRP A 176 -3.40 -3.40 -1.78
CA TRP A 176 -4.21 -2.22 -1.93
C TRP A 176 -3.61 -1.29 -2.97
N MET A 177 -4.46 -0.75 -3.82
CA MET A 177 -4.15 0.43 -4.61
C MET A 177 -4.73 1.65 -3.88
N ILE A 178 -3.85 2.58 -3.49
CA ILE A 178 -4.21 3.75 -2.70
C ILE A 178 -3.91 4.98 -3.53
N ARG A 179 -4.94 5.79 -3.77
CA ARG A 179 -4.79 7.09 -4.40
C ARG A 179 -4.82 8.16 -3.32
N LEU A 180 -3.85 9.05 -3.36
CA LEU A 180 -3.69 10.13 -2.41
C LEU A 180 -3.68 11.45 -3.16
N PRO A 181 -4.37 12.50 -2.66
CA PRO A 181 -4.24 13.82 -3.24
C PRO A 181 -2.80 14.32 -3.08
N LYS A 182 -2.42 15.30 -3.88
CA LYS A 182 -1.07 15.89 -3.91
C LYS A 182 -0.58 16.35 -2.54
N THR A 183 -1.47 16.96 -1.75
CA THR A 183 -1.21 17.30 -0.35
C THR A 183 -1.96 16.31 0.52
N HIS A 184 -1.23 15.51 1.26
CA HIS A 184 -1.82 14.43 2.05
C HIS A 184 -0.99 14.08 3.29
N ILE A 185 -1.63 13.39 4.21
CA ILE A 185 -0.94 12.66 5.28
C ILE A 185 -0.45 11.34 4.68
N PRO A 186 0.87 11.07 4.66
CA PRO A 186 1.38 9.82 4.11
C PRO A 186 0.84 8.59 4.85
N LEU A 187 1.02 7.42 4.25
CA LEU A 187 0.67 6.17 4.90
C LEU A 187 1.48 6.04 6.18
N ASP A 188 0.78 5.74 7.29
CA ASP A 188 1.37 5.65 8.63
C ASP A 188 2.01 6.97 9.16
N GLY A 189 1.64 8.12 8.58
CA GLY A 189 2.16 9.45 8.93
C GLY A 189 1.55 10.08 10.19
N ILE A 190 0.78 9.34 10.99
CA ILE A 190 0.23 9.79 12.27
C ILE A 190 0.79 8.92 13.39
N TYR A 191 1.49 9.55 14.31
CA TYR A 191 1.99 8.90 15.51
C TYR A 191 1.30 9.48 16.74
N THR A 192 0.82 8.60 17.63
CA THR A 192 0.16 8.99 18.87
C THR A 192 0.88 8.40 20.07
N SER A 193 1.09 9.23 21.10
CA SER A 193 1.61 8.78 22.38
C SER A 193 0.80 9.38 23.53
N SER A 194 0.72 8.67 24.65
CA SER A 194 0.04 9.14 25.83
C SER A 194 0.87 8.92 27.08
N VAL A 195 0.80 9.89 27.99
CA VAL A 195 1.46 9.82 29.29
C VAL A 195 0.41 9.99 30.38
N GLU A 196 0.41 9.08 31.36
CA GLU A 196 -0.47 9.18 32.51
C GLU A 196 -0.05 10.35 33.41
N THR A 197 -1.04 11.12 33.86
CA THR A 197 -0.86 12.26 34.78
C THR A 197 -1.75 12.07 36.00
N LYS A 198 -1.58 12.93 36.99
CA LYS A 198 -2.43 12.89 38.22
C LYS A 198 -3.93 13.14 37.94
N ASN A 199 -4.27 13.73 36.78
CA ASN A 199 -5.63 14.16 36.43
C ASN A 199 -6.18 13.46 35.16
N GLY A 200 -5.50 12.42 34.64
CA GLY A 200 -5.87 11.72 33.41
C GLY A 200 -4.67 11.43 32.52
N TYR A 201 -4.78 11.66 31.23
CA TYR A 201 -3.72 11.39 30.27
C TYR A 201 -3.44 12.63 29.41
N ASP A 202 -2.18 12.90 29.18
CA ASP A 202 -1.73 13.82 28.15
C ASP A 202 -1.53 13.05 26.85
N LEU A 203 -2.23 13.46 25.80
CA LEU A 203 -2.14 12.86 24.46
C LEU A 203 -1.30 13.77 23.56
N THR A 204 -0.29 13.19 22.95
CA THR A 204 0.50 13.83 21.88
C THR A 204 0.18 13.17 20.56
N ILE A 205 -0.08 13.98 19.53
CA ILE A 205 -0.31 13.52 18.15
C ILE A 205 0.71 14.23 17.27
N ASP A 206 1.62 13.45 16.67
CA ASP A 206 2.57 13.93 15.69
C ASP A 206 2.06 13.52 14.31
N THR A 207 1.99 14.47 13.37
CA THR A 207 1.46 14.23 12.02
C THR A 207 2.47 14.69 10.98
N GLU A 208 2.80 13.79 10.04
CA GLU A 208 3.57 14.13 8.85
C GLU A 208 2.63 14.63 7.75
N LEU A 209 3.08 15.62 6.98
CA LEU A 209 2.37 16.11 5.81
C LEU A 209 3.31 16.09 4.60
N GLU A 210 2.84 15.53 3.51
CA GLU A 210 3.45 15.68 2.18
C GLU A 210 2.69 16.76 1.42
N TRP A 211 3.44 17.77 0.94
CA TRP A 211 2.88 18.93 0.25
C TRP A 211 3.00 18.78 -1.26
N GLY A 212 1.92 19.06 -1.96
CA GLY A 212 1.99 19.36 -3.36
C GLY A 212 2.78 20.64 -3.66
N THR A 213 3.17 20.86 -4.90
CA THR A 213 3.94 22.04 -5.34
C THR A 213 3.15 23.36 -5.26
N ASP A 214 1.85 23.31 -5.00
CA ASP A 214 1.03 24.50 -4.84
C ASP A 214 1.14 25.04 -3.42
N SER A 215 1.72 26.24 -3.29
CA SER A 215 1.82 26.98 -2.03
C SER A 215 0.46 27.54 -1.59
N GLY A 216 -0.49 26.68 -1.28
CA GLY A 216 -1.71 27.05 -0.62
C GLY A 216 -1.45 27.31 0.88
N ASN A 217 -1.92 28.43 1.44
CA ASN A 217 -2.00 28.57 2.87
C ASN A 217 -3.11 27.66 3.39
N TYR A 218 -2.74 26.64 4.13
CA TYR A 218 -3.67 25.77 4.86
C TYR A 218 -3.69 26.23 6.31
N GLU A 219 -4.79 26.84 6.74
CA GLU A 219 -5.09 27.18 8.14
C GLU A 219 -5.80 26.02 8.83
#